data_a842331e9150a8ffa189d191bf93c711
#
_entry.id   a842331e9150a8ffa189d191bf93c711
#
_cell.length_a   1.000
_cell.length_b   1.000
_cell.length_c   1.000
_cell.angle_alpha   90.00
_cell.angle_beta   90.00
_cell.angle_gamma   90.00
#
_symmetry.space_group_name_H-M   'P 1'
#
loop_
_entity.id
_entity.type
_entity.pdbx_description
1 polymer ?
#
loop_
_entity_poly.entity_id
_entity_poly.type
_entity_poly.pdbx_seq_one_letter_code
_entity_poly.pdbx_strand_id
1 'polypeptide(L)'
;MLVAVLAGVTVLAAANWTYQLMRKPTEAFFPLDGVLAKTPAQTWREYGALFRKHSTPTMTPELLAALAQAEGSGNPVARTYWRWRVSWNPGEVYRPASSAVGMYQITDARFAEAKRYCIHDHAAVDSCWFNAFYFRVVPSHAIELTSAFLDRRVAQLLAQRRLVATLEQRQELAAVVHLCGATVADAYARRGFRPAPGERCGDHDLAGYLARLNLLKRSFLQMRT
;
A
#
# COMPACT_ATOMS: atom_id res chain seq x y z
N MET A 1 4.37 46.83 -2.38
CA MET A 1 3.18 45.96 -2.36
C MET A 1 3.49 44.53 -2.79
N LEU A 2 4.06 44.30 -3.96
CA LEU A 2 4.37 42.93 -4.45
C LEU A 2 5.28 42.13 -3.50
N VAL A 3 6.35 42.71 -2.97
CA VAL A 3 7.29 42.07 -2.03
C VAL A 3 6.58 41.62 -0.73
N ALA A 4 5.69 42.45 -0.19
CA ALA A 4 4.92 42.08 1.01
C ALA A 4 3.94 40.94 0.77
N VAL A 5 3.30 40.89 -0.41
CA VAL A 5 2.41 39.78 -0.82
C VAL A 5 3.20 38.49 -0.96
N LEU A 6 4.37 38.54 -1.66
CA LEU A 6 5.25 37.37 -1.83
C LEU A 6 5.74 36.84 -0.48
N ALA A 7 6.20 37.75 0.40
CA ALA A 7 6.62 37.36 1.76
C ALA A 7 5.48 36.71 2.56
N GLY A 8 4.27 37.27 2.50
CA GLY A 8 3.10 36.68 3.15
C GLY A 8 2.75 35.28 2.63
N VAL A 9 2.76 35.09 1.31
CA VAL A 9 2.51 33.77 0.68
C VAL A 9 3.59 32.75 1.09
N THR A 10 4.87 33.17 1.12
CA THR A 10 5.97 32.28 1.53
C THR A 10 5.83 31.85 2.99
N VAL A 11 5.48 32.76 3.89
CA VAL A 11 5.25 32.45 5.30
C VAL A 11 4.09 31.46 5.48
N LEU A 12 2.97 31.70 4.78
CA LEU A 12 1.81 30.80 4.82
C LEU A 12 2.14 29.41 4.26
N ALA A 13 2.88 29.34 3.17
CA ALA A 13 3.31 28.07 2.58
C ALA A 13 4.25 27.31 3.54
N ALA A 14 5.21 27.99 4.15
CA ALA A 14 6.12 27.40 5.13
C ALA A 14 5.36 26.91 6.38
N ALA A 15 4.42 27.69 6.88
CA ALA A 15 3.58 27.30 8.03
C ALA A 15 2.72 26.08 7.70
N ASN A 16 2.07 26.06 6.52
CA ASN A 16 1.30 24.91 6.05
C ASN A 16 2.18 23.66 5.94
N TRP A 17 3.36 23.78 5.31
CA TRP A 17 4.28 22.64 5.16
C TRP A 17 4.77 22.11 6.51
N THR A 18 5.16 22.98 7.44
CA THR A 18 5.54 22.62 8.81
C THR A 18 4.41 21.90 9.53
N TYR A 19 3.19 22.41 9.43
CA TYR A 19 2.00 21.76 9.99
C TYR A 19 1.80 20.34 9.44
N GLN A 20 1.94 20.15 8.12
CA GLN A 20 1.80 18.84 7.50
C GLN A 20 2.92 17.87 7.91
N LEU A 21 4.17 18.34 8.06
CA LEU A 21 5.29 17.55 8.59
C LEU A 21 5.02 17.06 10.02
N MET A 22 4.44 17.89 10.87
CA MET A 22 4.07 17.48 12.23
C MET A 22 2.98 16.40 12.22
N ARG A 23 2.02 16.47 11.31
CA ARG A 23 0.94 15.47 11.17
C ARG A 23 1.37 14.20 10.44
N LYS A 24 2.28 14.31 9.50
CA LYS A 24 2.79 13.20 8.68
C LYS A 24 4.31 13.36 8.49
N PRO A 25 5.12 12.95 9.49
CA PRO A 25 6.59 13.13 9.46
C PRO A 25 7.27 12.53 8.24
N THR A 26 6.65 11.54 7.59
CA THR A 26 7.16 10.93 6.36
C THR A 26 7.21 11.87 5.16
N GLU A 27 6.52 13.02 5.21
CA GLU A 27 6.64 14.07 4.19
C GLU A 27 8.03 14.74 4.20
N ALA A 28 8.83 14.60 5.27
CA ALA A 28 10.23 15.01 5.30
C ALA A 28 11.12 14.27 4.28
N PHE A 29 10.70 13.07 3.85
CA PHE A 29 11.41 12.30 2.82
C PHE A 29 11.15 12.78 1.38
N PHE A 30 10.43 13.90 1.20
CA PHE A 30 10.15 14.49 -0.10
C PHE A 30 11.36 14.53 -1.08
N PRO A 31 12.57 14.95 -0.65
CA PRO A 31 13.70 15.02 -1.56
C PRO A 31 14.19 13.64 -2.04
N LEU A 32 13.83 12.57 -1.33
CA LEU A 32 14.29 11.20 -1.61
C LEU A 32 13.27 10.38 -2.41
N ASP A 33 12.04 10.87 -2.61
CA ASP A 33 10.95 10.11 -3.20
C ASP A 33 11.31 9.58 -4.61
N GLY A 34 11.76 10.47 -5.51
CA GLY A 34 12.14 10.06 -6.86
C GLY A 34 13.46 9.25 -6.93
N VAL A 35 14.39 9.48 -6.00
CA VAL A 35 15.71 8.84 -5.98
C VAL A 35 15.62 7.38 -5.52
N LEU A 36 14.68 7.07 -4.63
CA LEU A 36 14.52 5.73 -4.07
C LEU A 36 13.52 4.84 -4.84
N ALA A 37 12.93 5.35 -5.91
CA ALA A 37 12.11 4.55 -6.83
C ALA A 37 12.98 3.52 -7.56
N LYS A 38 12.48 2.29 -7.66
CA LYS A 38 13.21 1.14 -8.19
C LYS A 38 12.54 0.55 -9.42
N THR A 39 13.35 0.04 -10.33
CA THR A 39 12.86 -0.88 -11.37
C THR A 39 12.44 -2.21 -10.74
N PRO A 40 11.61 -3.04 -11.41
CA PRO A 40 11.26 -4.37 -10.91
C PRO A 40 12.49 -5.23 -10.57
N ALA A 41 13.52 -5.22 -11.40
CA ALA A 41 14.75 -5.96 -11.14
C ALA A 41 15.50 -5.49 -9.88
N GLN A 42 15.55 -4.16 -9.65
CA GLN A 42 16.14 -3.61 -8.43
C GLN A 42 15.31 -3.95 -7.19
N THR A 43 13.98 -3.85 -7.27
CA THR A 43 13.06 -4.23 -6.20
C THR A 43 13.26 -5.70 -5.80
N TRP A 44 13.34 -6.60 -6.78
CA TRP A 44 13.56 -8.02 -6.51
C TRP A 44 14.93 -8.31 -5.91
N ARG A 45 15.99 -7.70 -6.46
CA ARG A 45 17.36 -7.87 -5.97
C ARG A 45 17.50 -7.40 -4.52
N GLU A 46 16.90 -6.28 -4.17
CA GLU A 46 17.01 -5.68 -2.84
C GLU A 46 16.11 -6.34 -1.80
N TYR A 47 14.86 -6.65 -2.16
CA TYR A 47 13.87 -7.12 -1.20
C TYR A 47 13.41 -8.58 -1.39
N GLY A 48 13.91 -9.29 -2.39
CA GLY A 48 13.48 -10.65 -2.70
C GLY A 48 13.62 -11.62 -1.53
N ALA A 49 14.67 -11.49 -0.70
CA ALA A 49 14.84 -12.28 0.50
C ALA A 49 13.74 -11.98 1.54
N LEU A 50 13.35 -10.70 1.71
CA LEU A 50 12.27 -10.29 2.61
C LEU A 50 10.91 -10.75 2.11
N PHE A 51 10.65 -10.69 0.80
CA PHE A 51 9.42 -11.22 0.22
C PHE A 51 9.29 -12.72 0.48
N ARG A 52 10.36 -13.50 0.31
CA ARG A 52 10.37 -14.93 0.66
C ARG A 52 10.14 -15.16 2.15
N LYS A 53 10.84 -14.42 3.00
CA LYS A 53 10.72 -14.54 4.46
C LYS A 53 9.30 -14.33 4.96
N HIS A 54 8.60 -13.33 4.43
CA HIS A 54 7.26 -12.94 4.87
C HIS A 54 6.14 -13.42 3.94
N SER A 55 6.41 -14.38 3.05
CA SER A 55 5.39 -14.98 2.20
C SER A 55 4.46 -15.93 2.97
N THR A 56 3.25 -16.13 2.43
CA THR A 56 2.29 -17.16 2.83
C THR A 56 1.84 -17.96 1.61
N PRO A 57 1.05 -19.03 1.76
CA PRO A 57 0.49 -19.74 0.61
C PRO A 57 -0.36 -18.85 -0.32
N THR A 58 -0.96 -17.77 0.18
CA THR A 58 -1.70 -16.80 -0.66
C THR A 58 -0.81 -15.65 -1.11
N MET A 59 -0.06 -15.07 -0.18
CA MET A 59 0.82 -13.92 -0.43
C MET A 59 2.21 -14.40 -0.85
N THR A 60 2.33 -14.89 -2.09
CA THR A 60 3.62 -15.37 -2.60
C THR A 60 4.64 -14.24 -2.74
N PRO A 61 5.95 -14.54 -2.78
CA PRO A 61 6.99 -13.52 -2.93
C PRO A 61 6.79 -12.61 -4.14
N GLU A 62 6.32 -13.19 -5.25
CA GLU A 62 6.07 -12.48 -6.50
C GLU A 62 4.87 -11.55 -6.40
N LEU A 63 3.82 -11.95 -5.68
CA LEU A 63 2.67 -11.07 -5.41
C LEU A 63 3.07 -9.90 -4.52
N LEU A 64 3.83 -10.16 -3.45
CA LEU A 64 4.36 -9.12 -2.57
C LEU A 64 5.23 -8.12 -3.33
N ALA A 65 6.12 -8.61 -4.20
CA ALA A 65 6.95 -7.77 -5.04
C ALA A 65 6.11 -6.95 -6.05
N ALA A 66 5.10 -7.58 -6.66
CA ALA A 66 4.21 -6.93 -7.62
C ALA A 66 3.39 -5.80 -6.96
N LEU A 67 2.85 -6.02 -5.76
CA LEU A 67 2.17 -4.98 -4.99
C LEU A 67 3.13 -3.83 -4.63
N ALA A 68 4.33 -4.13 -4.11
CA ALA A 68 5.32 -3.11 -3.77
C ALA A 68 5.72 -2.26 -4.99
N GLN A 69 5.83 -2.89 -6.17
CA GLN A 69 6.15 -2.22 -7.41
C GLN A 69 4.98 -1.40 -7.96
N ALA A 70 3.75 -1.91 -7.87
CA ALA A 70 2.55 -1.24 -8.36
C ALA A 70 2.20 0.01 -7.55
N GLU A 71 2.35 -0.05 -6.22
CA GLU A 71 1.95 0.99 -5.29
C GLU A 71 3.00 2.08 -5.07
N GLY A 72 4.25 1.70 -4.94
CA GLY A 72 5.31 2.62 -4.54
C GLY A 72 6.61 2.48 -5.34
N SER A 73 6.60 1.77 -6.50
CA SER A 73 7.82 1.52 -7.28
C SER A 73 8.98 0.96 -6.42
N GLY A 74 8.67 0.09 -5.47
CA GLY A 74 9.64 -0.46 -4.52
C GLY A 74 10.30 0.57 -3.58
N ASN A 75 9.82 1.81 -3.55
CA ASN A 75 10.35 2.87 -2.71
C ASN A 75 9.77 2.77 -1.27
N PRO A 76 10.58 2.53 -0.23
CA PRO A 76 10.10 2.38 1.14
C PRO A 76 9.53 3.67 1.75
N VAL A 77 9.83 4.82 1.19
CA VAL A 77 9.34 6.14 1.65
C VAL A 77 8.42 6.80 0.63
N ALA A 78 7.91 6.04 -0.35
CA ALA A 78 6.96 6.55 -1.33
C ALA A 78 5.78 7.24 -0.64
N ARG A 79 5.39 8.37 -1.16
CA ARG A 79 4.36 9.23 -0.60
C ARG A 79 3.24 9.49 -1.59
N THR A 80 2.10 9.95 -1.09
CA THR A 80 0.99 10.36 -1.94
C THR A 80 1.25 11.76 -2.50
N TYR A 81 0.62 12.08 -3.64
CA TYR A 81 0.62 13.45 -4.16
C TYR A 81 -0.08 14.41 -3.20
N TRP A 82 0.22 15.70 -3.33
CA TRP A 82 -0.44 16.75 -2.57
C TRP A 82 -1.58 17.35 -3.41
N ARG A 83 -2.65 17.76 -2.74
CA ARG A 83 -3.82 18.36 -3.37
C ARG A 83 -4.34 19.56 -2.62
N TRP A 84 -4.94 20.48 -3.36
CA TRP A 84 -5.68 21.60 -2.82
C TRP A 84 -7.05 21.14 -2.29
N ARG A 85 -7.44 21.75 -1.19
CA ARG A 85 -8.78 21.53 -0.61
C ARG A 85 -9.30 22.85 -0.05
N VAL A 86 -10.59 23.13 -0.24
CA VAL A 86 -11.27 24.21 0.45
C VAL A 86 -11.40 23.82 1.93
N SER A 87 -10.79 24.61 2.82
CA SER A 87 -10.82 24.39 4.27
C SER A 87 -10.76 25.72 4.99
N TRP A 88 -11.46 25.83 6.10
CA TRP A 88 -11.35 26.96 7.03
C TRP A 88 -10.03 26.93 7.84
N ASN A 89 -9.40 25.77 7.93
CA ASN A 89 -8.09 25.64 8.56
C ASN A 89 -7.00 25.87 7.48
N PRO A 90 -6.20 26.96 7.60
CA PRO A 90 -5.13 27.26 6.62
C PRO A 90 -4.12 26.12 6.46
N GLY A 91 -3.83 25.36 7.52
CA GLY A 91 -2.94 24.22 7.49
C GLY A 91 -3.48 23.01 6.70
N GLU A 92 -4.76 23.00 6.29
CA GLU A 92 -5.38 21.92 5.52
C GLU A 92 -5.71 22.29 4.07
N VAL A 93 -5.37 23.51 3.65
CA VAL A 93 -5.66 24.01 2.30
C VAL A 93 -4.84 23.26 1.24
N TYR A 94 -3.58 22.98 1.52
CA TYR A 94 -2.69 22.18 0.66
C TYR A 94 -2.07 21.05 1.47
N ARG A 95 -2.45 19.81 1.19
CA ARG A 95 -2.09 18.65 2.01
C ARG A 95 -1.93 17.37 1.20
N PRO A 96 -1.25 16.34 1.76
CA PRO A 96 -1.21 15.01 1.16
C PRO A 96 -2.61 14.47 0.87
N ALA A 97 -2.80 13.81 -0.26
CA ALA A 97 -4.09 13.26 -0.69
C ALA A 97 -4.63 12.18 0.27
N SER A 98 -3.73 11.45 0.92
CA SER A 98 -4.06 10.43 1.92
C SER A 98 -2.94 10.28 2.97
N SER A 99 -3.21 9.51 4.02
CA SER A 99 -2.22 9.10 5.02
C SER A 99 -1.32 7.94 4.53
N ALA A 100 -1.50 7.47 3.30
CA ALA A 100 -0.75 6.36 2.74
C ALA A 100 0.75 6.69 2.62
N VAL A 101 1.60 5.69 2.91
CA VAL A 101 3.06 5.84 2.89
C VAL A 101 3.75 4.50 2.59
N GLY A 102 4.94 4.60 2.01
CA GLY A 102 5.83 3.47 1.80
C GLY A 102 5.51 2.64 0.57
N MET A 103 6.26 1.58 0.36
CA MET A 103 6.20 0.75 -0.84
C MET A 103 4.83 0.09 -1.10
N TYR A 104 3.99 -0.03 -0.07
CA TYR A 104 2.62 -0.59 -0.18
C TYR A 104 1.53 0.46 0.03
N GLN A 105 1.87 1.74 0.12
CA GLN A 105 0.90 2.82 0.37
C GLN A 105 -0.07 2.50 1.52
N ILE A 106 0.50 2.07 2.66
CA ILE A 106 -0.29 1.68 3.84
C ILE A 106 -0.85 2.92 4.52
N THR A 107 -2.17 3.05 4.62
CA THR A 107 -2.86 4.13 5.34
C THR A 107 -2.80 3.94 6.86
N ASP A 108 -3.05 5.00 7.65
CA ASP A 108 -3.04 4.94 9.11
C ASP A 108 -4.01 3.89 9.66
N ALA A 109 -5.23 3.85 9.15
CA ALA A 109 -6.24 2.90 9.59
C ALA A 109 -5.81 1.45 9.32
N ARG A 110 -5.27 1.19 8.11
CA ARG A 110 -4.78 -0.13 7.73
C ARG A 110 -3.55 -0.53 8.54
N PHE A 111 -2.66 0.42 8.82
CA PHE A 111 -1.49 0.18 9.65
C PHE A 111 -1.86 -0.22 11.08
N ALA A 112 -2.81 0.49 11.70
CA ALA A 112 -3.30 0.17 13.03
C ALA A 112 -3.92 -1.23 13.09
N GLU A 113 -4.65 -1.62 12.04
CA GLU A 113 -5.25 -2.95 11.95
C GLU A 113 -4.21 -4.05 11.67
N ALA A 114 -3.29 -3.81 10.72
CA ALA A 114 -2.28 -4.78 10.31
C ALA A 114 -1.32 -5.16 11.44
N LYS A 115 -1.06 -4.26 12.40
CA LYS A 115 -0.22 -4.54 13.57
C LYS A 115 -0.73 -5.65 14.48
N ARG A 116 -1.97 -6.11 14.31
CA ARG A 116 -2.50 -7.28 15.03
C ARG A 116 -1.96 -8.60 14.51
N TYR A 117 -1.42 -8.62 13.28
CA TYR A 117 -1.03 -9.83 12.56
C TYR A 117 0.46 -9.84 12.28
N CYS A 118 1.07 -11.01 12.30
CA CYS A 118 2.45 -11.25 11.89
C CYS A 118 2.57 -12.56 11.12
N ILE A 119 3.75 -12.81 10.55
CA ILE A 119 4.04 -14.05 9.86
C ILE A 119 4.92 -14.93 10.75
N HIS A 120 4.44 -16.13 11.03
CA HIS A 120 5.19 -17.18 11.69
C HIS A 120 5.16 -18.44 10.82
N ASP A 121 6.30 -18.97 10.44
CA ASP A 121 6.43 -20.16 9.59
C ASP A 121 5.52 -20.11 8.33
N HIS A 122 5.56 -18.98 7.62
CA HIS A 122 4.74 -18.71 6.43
C HIS A 122 3.21 -18.73 6.67
N ALA A 123 2.77 -18.59 7.90
CA ALA A 123 1.36 -18.47 8.25
C ALA A 123 1.09 -17.14 8.97
N ALA A 124 -0.04 -16.49 8.64
CA ALA A 124 -0.48 -15.30 9.34
C ALA A 124 -1.11 -15.67 10.69
N VAL A 125 -0.58 -15.11 11.78
CA VAL A 125 -1.04 -15.34 13.16
C VAL A 125 -1.43 -14.04 13.84
N ASP A 126 -2.15 -14.12 14.98
CA ASP A 126 -2.74 -12.97 15.70
C ASP A 126 -1.90 -12.59 16.92
N SER A 127 -0.88 -13.07 17.35
CA SER A 127 -0.20 -12.80 18.63
C SER A 127 1.12 -12.03 18.44
N CYS A 128 1.04 -10.77 18.08
CA CYS A 128 2.18 -10.03 17.55
C CYS A 128 2.49 -8.76 18.33
N TRP A 129 2.85 -8.88 19.58
CA TRP A 129 3.15 -7.73 20.45
C TRP A 129 4.34 -6.86 19.96
N PHE A 130 5.35 -7.42 19.30
CA PHE A 130 6.48 -6.68 18.74
C PHE A 130 6.07 -5.72 17.61
N ASN A 131 4.94 -5.97 16.93
CA ASN A 131 4.46 -5.12 15.86
C ASN A 131 4.05 -3.72 16.34
N ALA A 132 3.94 -3.49 17.66
CA ALA A 132 3.79 -2.15 18.22
C ALA A 132 4.95 -1.22 17.82
N PHE A 133 6.15 -1.75 17.62
CA PHE A 133 7.36 -1.01 17.23
C PHE A 133 7.59 -0.97 15.72
N TYR A 134 6.66 -1.47 14.90
CA TYR A 134 6.80 -1.48 13.46
C TYR A 134 6.55 -0.11 12.85
N PHE A 135 7.24 0.15 11.73
CA PHE A 135 7.12 1.37 10.93
C PHE A 135 6.85 1.02 9.46
N ARG A 136 5.97 1.77 8.81
CA ARG A 136 5.57 1.56 7.41
C ARG A 136 6.67 1.81 6.39
N VAL A 137 7.70 2.55 6.77
CA VAL A 137 8.86 2.91 5.93
C VAL A 137 10.03 1.94 6.06
N VAL A 138 9.97 1.00 7.00
CA VAL A 138 10.96 -0.07 7.12
C VAL A 138 10.51 -1.25 6.25
N PRO A 139 11.29 -1.66 5.24
CA PRO A 139 10.87 -2.65 4.25
C PRO A 139 10.38 -3.96 4.85
N SER A 140 11.13 -4.56 5.79
CA SER A 140 10.73 -5.81 6.44
C SER A 140 9.39 -5.69 7.16
N HIS A 141 9.17 -4.59 7.89
CA HIS A 141 7.93 -4.34 8.60
C HIS A 141 6.75 -4.15 7.63
N ALA A 142 6.94 -3.34 6.59
CA ALA A 142 5.90 -3.08 5.60
C ALA A 142 5.49 -4.34 4.83
N ILE A 143 6.46 -5.19 4.47
CA ILE A 143 6.22 -6.47 3.78
C ILE A 143 5.44 -7.42 4.68
N GLU A 144 5.89 -7.61 5.91
CA GLU A 144 5.22 -8.50 6.87
C GLU A 144 3.80 -8.07 7.18
N LEU A 145 3.61 -6.79 7.52
CA LEU A 145 2.28 -6.23 7.82
C LEU A 145 1.31 -6.40 6.64
N THR A 146 1.78 -6.12 5.42
CA THR A 146 0.93 -6.26 4.22
C THR A 146 0.59 -7.72 3.95
N SER A 147 1.58 -8.62 4.05
CA SER A 147 1.38 -10.05 3.85
C SER A 147 0.40 -10.62 4.86
N ALA A 148 0.66 -10.44 6.15
CA ALA A 148 -0.19 -10.97 7.21
C ALA A 148 -1.62 -10.43 7.15
N PHE A 149 -1.78 -9.12 6.96
CA PHE A 149 -3.07 -8.47 6.88
C PHE A 149 -3.90 -8.99 5.69
N LEU A 150 -3.31 -9.03 4.49
CA LEU A 150 -4.04 -9.46 3.29
C LEU A 150 -4.37 -10.95 3.33
N ASP A 151 -3.46 -11.80 3.79
CA ASP A 151 -3.71 -13.23 3.94
C ASP A 151 -4.91 -13.50 4.88
N ARG A 152 -4.92 -12.85 6.06
CA ARG A 152 -6.03 -12.96 7.02
C ARG A 152 -7.34 -12.43 6.45
N ARG A 153 -7.33 -11.30 5.74
CA ARG A 153 -8.54 -10.74 5.14
C ARG A 153 -9.12 -11.61 4.05
N VAL A 154 -8.28 -12.19 3.19
CA VAL A 154 -8.71 -13.15 2.17
C VAL A 154 -9.32 -14.39 2.83
N ALA A 155 -8.63 -14.98 3.82
CA ALA A 155 -9.12 -16.15 4.53
C ALA A 155 -10.49 -15.88 5.20
N GLN A 156 -10.65 -14.73 5.87
CA GLN A 156 -11.90 -14.33 6.51
C GLN A 156 -13.05 -14.18 5.50
N LEU A 157 -12.81 -13.48 4.37
CA LEU A 157 -13.83 -13.29 3.34
C LEU A 157 -14.31 -14.63 2.73
N LEU A 158 -13.37 -15.50 2.40
CA LEU A 158 -13.68 -16.81 1.85
C LEU A 158 -14.45 -17.71 2.85
N ALA A 159 -14.03 -17.71 4.11
CA ALA A 159 -14.71 -18.46 5.17
C ALA A 159 -16.12 -17.95 5.43
N GLN A 160 -16.31 -16.63 5.55
CA GLN A 160 -17.63 -16.02 5.76
C GLN A 160 -18.61 -16.32 4.62
N ARG A 161 -18.12 -16.45 3.41
CA ARG A 161 -18.93 -16.75 2.22
C ARG A 161 -18.95 -18.22 1.84
N ARG A 162 -18.20 -19.08 2.55
CA ARG A 162 -18.04 -20.50 2.23
C ARG A 162 -17.61 -20.74 0.78
N LEU A 163 -16.71 -19.85 0.28
CA LEU A 163 -16.21 -19.91 -1.10
C LEU A 163 -14.90 -20.71 -1.15
N VAL A 164 -14.81 -21.56 -2.16
CA VAL A 164 -13.54 -22.18 -2.56
C VAL A 164 -12.95 -21.35 -3.71
N ALA A 165 -11.66 -21.02 -3.61
CA ALA A 165 -10.99 -20.17 -4.58
C ALA A 165 -9.62 -20.77 -4.96
N THR A 166 -9.26 -20.66 -6.24
CA THR A 166 -7.91 -20.98 -6.73
C THR A 166 -6.87 -20.04 -6.13
N LEU A 167 -5.60 -20.38 -6.24
CA LEU A 167 -4.53 -19.48 -5.80
C LEU A 167 -4.61 -18.12 -6.49
N GLU A 168 -4.84 -18.10 -7.79
CA GLU A 168 -4.98 -16.87 -8.57
C GLU A 168 -6.13 -16.00 -8.08
N GLN A 169 -7.32 -16.60 -7.88
CA GLN A 169 -8.48 -15.90 -7.32
C GLN A 169 -8.23 -15.35 -5.91
N ARG A 170 -7.52 -16.07 -5.05
CA ARG A 170 -7.12 -15.58 -3.72
C ARG A 170 -6.16 -14.39 -3.82
N GLN A 171 -5.21 -14.45 -4.73
CA GLN A 171 -4.26 -13.37 -4.98
C GLN A 171 -4.93 -12.11 -5.56
N GLU A 172 -5.84 -12.27 -6.50
CA GLU A 172 -6.65 -11.15 -7.00
C GLU A 172 -7.55 -10.57 -5.92
N LEU A 173 -8.19 -11.42 -5.09
CA LEU A 173 -8.98 -10.96 -3.95
C LEU A 173 -8.12 -10.15 -2.96
N ALA A 174 -6.88 -10.59 -2.69
CA ALA A 174 -5.93 -9.83 -1.87
C ALA A 174 -5.62 -8.45 -2.47
N ALA A 175 -5.42 -8.39 -3.78
CA ALA A 175 -5.20 -7.13 -4.50
C ALA A 175 -6.43 -6.21 -4.44
N VAL A 176 -7.64 -6.76 -4.56
CA VAL A 176 -8.89 -5.98 -4.42
C VAL A 176 -9.08 -5.49 -2.98
N VAL A 177 -8.80 -6.32 -1.97
CA VAL A 177 -8.77 -5.87 -0.55
C VAL A 177 -7.78 -4.72 -0.37
N HIS A 178 -6.60 -4.85 -0.98
CA HIS A 178 -5.54 -3.84 -0.88
C HIS A 178 -5.96 -2.51 -1.51
N LEU A 179 -6.48 -2.51 -2.72
CA LEU A 179 -6.83 -1.29 -3.45
C LEU A 179 -8.15 -0.68 -2.96
N CYS A 180 -9.20 -1.51 -2.84
CA CYS A 180 -10.58 -1.09 -2.70
C CYS A 180 -11.18 -1.30 -1.30
N GLY A 181 -10.49 -2.08 -0.44
CA GLY A 181 -11.00 -2.45 0.88
C GLY A 181 -11.96 -3.64 0.87
N ALA A 182 -12.37 -4.05 2.08
CA ALA A 182 -13.10 -5.30 2.30
C ALA A 182 -14.50 -5.35 1.66
N THR A 183 -15.22 -4.22 1.62
CA THR A 183 -16.58 -4.16 1.07
C THR A 183 -16.61 -4.45 -0.42
N VAL A 184 -15.72 -3.82 -1.19
CA VAL A 184 -15.62 -4.06 -2.63
C VAL A 184 -15.09 -5.46 -2.90
N ALA A 185 -14.11 -5.92 -2.11
CA ALA A 185 -13.58 -7.28 -2.21
C ALA A 185 -14.64 -8.36 -1.95
N ASP A 186 -15.54 -8.15 -1.00
CA ASP A 186 -16.68 -9.04 -0.75
C ASP A 186 -17.62 -9.10 -1.97
N ALA A 187 -17.94 -7.95 -2.55
CA ALA A 187 -18.75 -7.89 -3.76
C ALA A 187 -18.07 -8.57 -4.97
N TYR A 188 -16.74 -8.37 -5.12
CA TYR A 188 -15.92 -9.02 -6.13
C TYR A 188 -15.95 -10.56 -5.98
N ALA A 189 -15.75 -11.09 -4.77
CA ALA A 189 -15.81 -12.52 -4.51
C ALA A 189 -17.19 -13.12 -4.82
N ARG A 190 -18.29 -12.42 -4.46
CA ARG A 190 -19.66 -12.84 -4.78
C ARG A 190 -19.97 -12.88 -6.28
N ARG A 191 -19.29 -12.07 -7.08
CA ARG A 191 -19.40 -12.09 -8.55
C ARG A 191 -18.52 -13.16 -9.22
N GLY A 192 -18.04 -14.14 -8.46
CA GLY A 192 -17.17 -15.19 -8.99
C GLY A 192 -15.79 -14.70 -9.36
N PHE A 193 -15.25 -13.76 -8.57
CA PHE A 193 -13.92 -13.14 -8.76
C PHE A 193 -13.83 -12.39 -10.09
N ARG A 194 -14.82 -11.57 -10.39
CA ARG A 194 -14.84 -10.72 -11.60
C ARG A 194 -15.14 -9.28 -11.23
N PRO A 195 -14.36 -8.32 -11.77
CA PRO A 195 -14.70 -6.90 -11.62
C PRO A 195 -16.02 -6.60 -12.35
N ALA A 196 -16.81 -5.68 -11.82
CA ALA A 196 -17.95 -5.16 -12.56
C ALA A 196 -17.46 -4.27 -13.74
N PRO A 197 -18.23 -4.15 -14.82
CA PRO A 197 -17.88 -3.26 -15.92
C PRO A 197 -17.67 -1.83 -15.43
N GLY A 198 -16.50 -1.24 -15.70
CA GLY A 198 -16.16 0.13 -15.29
C GLY A 198 -15.97 0.33 -13.79
N GLU A 199 -15.80 -0.74 -13.00
CA GLU A 199 -15.59 -0.65 -11.56
C GLU A 199 -14.27 0.08 -11.22
N ARG A 200 -14.38 1.10 -10.38
CA ARG A 200 -13.24 1.94 -9.97
C ARG A 200 -13.08 1.97 -8.46
N CYS A 201 -11.82 2.08 -8.03
CA CYS A 201 -11.45 2.30 -6.64
C CYS A 201 -10.63 3.60 -6.55
N GLY A 202 -11.27 4.68 -6.13
CA GLY A 202 -10.68 6.01 -6.26
C GLY A 202 -10.41 6.33 -7.73
N ASP A 203 -9.17 6.70 -8.05
CA ASP A 203 -8.75 7.04 -9.41
C ASP A 203 -8.37 5.83 -10.26
N HIS A 204 -8.37 4.62 -9.70
CA HIS A 204 -7.92 3.40 -10.38
C HIS A 204 -9.10 2.61 -10.99
N ASP A 205 -8.96 2.23 -12.26
CA ASP A 205 -9.79 1.20 -12.88
C ASP A 205 -9.38 -0.17 -12.33
N LEU A 206 -10.34 -0.92 -11.78
CA LEU A 206 -10.03 -2.19 -11.10
C LEU A 206 -9.51 -3.25 -12.06
N ALA A 207 -10.10 -3.39 -13.23
CA ALA A 207 -9.68 -4.39 -14.21
C ALA A 207 -8.25 -4.11 -14.72
N GLY A 208 -7.94 -2.85 -15.04
CA GLY A 208 -6.60 -2.42 -15.45
C GLY A 208 -5.56 -2.61 -14.33
N TYR A 209 -5.93 -2.34 -13.09
CA TYR A 209 -5.05 -2.59 -11.94
C TYR A 209 -4.70 -4.07 -11.79
N LEU A 210 -5.69 -4.96 -11.83
CA LEU A 210 -5.46 -6.41 -11.73
C LEU A 210 -4.62 -6.94 -12.90
N ALA A 211 -4.88 -6.47 -14.12
CA ALA A 211 -4.08 -6.83 -15.29
C ALA A 211 -2.61 -6.41 -15.14
N ARG A 212 -2.36 -5.16 -14.70
CA ARG A 212 -1.01 -4.65 -14.42
C ARG A 212 -0.32 -5.46 -13.33
N LEU A 213 -1.02 -5.78 -12.24
CA LEU A 213 -0.46 -6.56 -11.15
C LEU A 213 -0.07 -7.98 -11.60
N ASN A 214 -0.92 -8.62 -12.42
CA ASN A 214 -0.64 -9.94 -12.99
C ASN A 214 0.56 -9.93 -13.96
N LEU A 215 0.78 -8.84 -14.71
CA LEU A 215 1.97 -8.66 -15.53
C LEU A 215 3.23 -8.55 -14.67
N LEU A 216 3.21 -7.73 -13.65
CA LEU A 216 4.33 -7.58 -12.69
C LEU A 216 4.64 -8.89 -11.99
N LYS A 217 3.62 -9.62 -11.53
CA LYS A 217 3.78 -10.94 -10.89
C LYS A 217 4.48 -11.93 -11.81
N ARG A 218 4.11 -12.00 -13.10
CA ARG A 218 4.79 -12.85 -14.10
C ARG A 218 6.25 -12.42 -14.31
N SER A 219 6.52 -11.13 -14.38
CA SER A 219 7.88 -10.61 -14.49
C SER A 219 8.76 -11.05 -13.31
N PHE A 220 8.23 -10.97 -12.08
CA PHE A 220 8.97 -11.42 -10.89
C PHE A 220 9.15 -12.94 -10.82
N LEU A 221 8.21 -13.74 -11.35
CA LEU A 221 8.40 -15.19 -11.49
C LEU A 221 9.59 -15.53 -12.38
N GLN A 222 9.79 -14.79 -13.47
CA GLN A 222 10.95 -14.97 -14.37
C GLN A 222 12.29 -14.59 -13.73
N MET A 223 12.27 -13.69 -12.74
CA MET A 223 13.50 -13.27 -12.02
C MET A 223 13.89 -14.22 -10.88
N ARG A 224 13.06 -15.22 -10.60
CA ARG A 224 13.30 -16.21 -9.53
C ARG A 224 14.35 -17.27 -9.95
N THR A 225 14.48 -17.47 -11.24
CA THR A 225 15.48 -18.38 -11.85
C THR A 225 16.84 -17.73 -11.93
#